data_bd5762d13394ab9c1f5076f404ed7a69
#
_entry.id   bd5762d13394ab9c1f5076f404ed7a69
#
_cell.length_a   1.000
_cell.length_b   1.000
_cell.length_c   1.000
_cell.angle_alpha   90.00
_cell.angle_beta   90.00
_cell.angle_gamma   90.00
#
_symmetry.space_group_name_H-M   'P 1'
#
loop_
_entity.id
_entity.type
_entity.pdbx_description
1 polymer ?
#
loop_
_entity_poly.entity_id
_entity_poly.type
_entity_poly.pdbx_seq_one_letter_code
_entity_poly.pdbx_strand_id
1 'polypeptide(L)'
;MELAKQKQAATTFLRALDKLDPAVLGNLLADNFEFEMMGRLPGVQPIRGKDKFLANMPKTLTAMFPNGLNMKLSTVVAEGPHVAIQAESDTVAGNGKKYANRYHFYFLFDGDRIAQVREYNDVNLVREVFFS
;
A
#
# COMPACT_ATOMS: atom_id res chain seq x y z
N MET A 1 -12.05 14.94 9.90
CA MET A 1 -12.19 14.78 8.44
C MET A 1 -13.44 13.96 8.14
N GLU A 2 -14.21 14.35 7.16
CA GLU A 2 -15.40 13.59 6.77
C GLU A 2 -15.06 12.22 6.22
N LEU A 3 -15.93 11.25 6.45
CA LEU A 3 -15.71 9.87 6.01
C LEU A 3 -15.52 9.75 4.49
N ALA A 4 -16.31 10.52 3.72
CA ALA A 4 -16.16 10.51 2.25
C ALA A 4 -14.78 10.99 1.81
N LYS A 5 -14.23 12.01 2.46
CA LYS A 5 -12.89 12.53 2.16
C LYS A 5 -11.80 11.55 2.59
N GLN A 6 -11.97 10.85 3.70
CA GLN A 6 -11.05 9.80 4.12
C GLN A 6 -11.02 8.65 3.12
N LYS A 7 -12.19 8.20 2.65
CA LYS A 7 -12.28 7.18 1.62
C LYS A 7 -11.56 7.60 0.34
N GLN A 8 -11.76 8.86 -0.08
CA GLN A 8 -11.11 9.39 -1.27
C GLN A 8 -9.59 9.45 -1.10
N ALA A 9 -9.11 9.94 0.04
CA ALA A 9 -7.68 10.02 0.31
C ALA A 9 -7.03 8.63 0.33
N ALA A 10 -7.65 7.65 0.96
CA ALA A 10 -7.15 6.27 0.99
C ALA A 10 -7.12 5.65 -0.41
N THR A 11 -8.17 5.87 -1.21
CA THR A 11 -8.22 5.42 -2.60
C THR A 11 -7.10 6.07 -3.42
N THR A 12 -6.92 7.38 -3.26
CA THR A 12 -5.86 8.13 -3.95
C THR A 12 -4.47 7.61 -3.58
N PHE A 13 -4.26 7.26 -2.30
CA PHE A 13 -3.01 6.66 -1.85
C PHE A 13 -2.68 5.39 -2.65
N LEU A 14 -3.62 4.47 -2.76
CA LEU A 14 -3.39 3.21 -3.47
C LEU A 14 -3.14 3.43 -4.96
N ARG A 15 -3.86 4.36 -5.59
CA ARG A 15 -3.64 4.70 -7.00
C ARG A 15 -2.30 5.37 -7.23
N ALA A 16 -1.91 6.30 -6.34
CA ALA A 16 -0.62 6.97 -6.42
C ALA A 16 0.54 6.01 -6.17
N LEU A 17 0.34 5.03 -5.28
CA LEU A 17 1.32 3.99 -5.02
C LEU A 17 1.54 3.13 -6.27
N ASP A 18 0.47 2.73 -6.95
CA ASP A 18 0.54 1.92 -8.17
C ASP A 18 1.19 2.70 -9.33
N LYS A 19 0.96 4.01 -9.40
CA LYS A 19 1.55 4.89 -10.44
C LYS A 19 2.91 5.46 -10.06
N LEU A 20 3.40 5.19 -8.85
CA LEU A 20 4.66 5.71 -8.33
C LEU A 20 4.71 7.25 -8.36
N ASP A 21 3.68 7.91 -7.84
CA ASP A 21 3.57 9.37 -7.78
C ASP A 21 3.94 9.88 -6.38
N PRO A 22 5.21 10.21 -6.12
CA PRO A 22 5.66 10.59 -4.78
C PRO A 22 5.11 11.94 -4.32
N ALA A 23 4.80 12.86 -5.24
CA ALA A 23 4.24 14.15 -4.89
C ALA A 23 2.84 14.01 -4.30
N VAL A 24 1.99 13.20 -4.94
CA VAL A 24 0.64 12.91 -4.45
C VAL A 24 0.72 12.17 -3.12
N LEU A 25 1.56 11.13 -3.02
CA LEU A 25 1.76 10.40 -1.76
C LEU A 25 2.20 11.32 -0.64
N GLY A 26 3.18 12.19 -0.89
CA GLY A 26 3.70 13.11 0.13
C GLY A 26 2.63 14.05 0.69
N ASN A 27 1.68 14.47 -0.13
CA ASN A 27 0.58 15.35 0.31
C ASN A 27 -0.46 14.65 1.17
N LEU A 28 -0.51 13.32 1.13
CA LEU A 28 -1.50 12.53 1.87
C LEU A 28 -1.00 12.08 3.24
N LEU A 29 0.32 12.02 3.46
CA LEU A 29 0.91 11.33 4.60
C LEU A 29 1.27 12.28 5.75
N ALA A 30 1.05 11.81 6.98
CA ALA A 30 1.59 12.45 8.17
C ALA A 30 3.12 12.25 8.23
N ASP A 31 3.83 13.16 8.90
CA ASP A 31 5.30 13.09 9.00
C ASP A 31 5.77 11.78 9.66
N ASN A 32 5.03 11.33 10.67
CA ASN A 32 5.30 10.08 11.39
C ASN A 32 4.63 8.84 10.76
N PHE A 33 4.30 8.92 9.50
CA PHE A 33 3.64 7.84 8.76
C PHE A 33 4.37 6.50 8.94
N GLU A 34 3.59 5.43 9.05
CA GLU A 34 4.10 4.07 9.13
C GLU A 34 3.38 3.18 8.11
N PHE A 35 4.16 2.40 7.36
CA PHE A 35 3.64 1.38 6.46
C PHE A 35 4.13 0.01 6.93
N GLU A 36 3.20 -0.93 7.06
CA GLU A 36 3.54 -2.28 7.45
C GLU A 36 2.81 -3.29 6.57
N MET A 37 3.57 -4.21 5.95
CA MET A 37 3.00 -5.39 5.33
C MET A 37 2.85 -6.45 6.43
N MET A 38 1.62 -6.86 6.71
CA MET A 38 1.32 -7.82 7.76
C MET A 38 1.73 -9.23 7.32
N GLY A 39 2.03 -10.05 8.29
CA GLY A 39 2.57 -11.39 8.06
C GLY A 39 3.98 -11.50 8.61
N ARG A 40 4.56 -12.68 8.48
CA ARG A 40 5.86 -12.98 9.08
C ARG A 40 6.86 -13.44 8.03
N LEU A 41 7.16 -12.55 7.10
CA LEU A 41 8.21 -12.80 6.12
C LEU A 41 9.57 -12.40 6.67
N PRO A 42 10.59 -13.27 6.54
CA PRO A 42 11.94 -12.93 7.02
C PRO A 42 12.48 -11.65 6.35
N GLY A 43 13.04 -10.75 7.14
CA GLY A 43 13.66 -9.53 6.65
C GLY A 43 12.68 -8.43 6.25
N VAL A 44 11.39 -8.64 6.34
CA VAL A 44 10.37 -7.62 6.07
C VAL A 44 10.02 -6.89 7.36
N GLN A 45 10.28 -5.58 7.39
CA GLN A 45 10.09 -4.73 8.56
C GLN A 45 9.15 -3.58 8.25
N PRO A 46 8.44 -3.02 9.26
CA PRO A 46 7.68 -1.80 9.06
C PRO A 46 8.57 -0.65 8.58
N ILE A 47 8.02 0.18 7.71
CA ILE A 47 8.69 1.41 7.27
C ILE A 47 8.12 2.56 8.08
N ARG A 48 8.96 3.21 8.88
CA ARG A 48 8.56 4.32 9.76
C ARG A 48 9.12 5.63 9.28
N GLY A 49 8.23 6.63 9.16
CA GLY A 49 8.56 7.95 8.69
C GLY A 49 8.21 8.16 7.22
N LYS A 50 7.54 9.28 6.94
CA LYS A 50 7.12 9.66 5.60
C LYS A 50 8.30 9.76 4.62
N ASP A 51 9.38 10.41 5.04
CA ASP A 51 10.53 10.63 4.17
C ASP A 51 11.20 9.31 3.78
N LYS A 52 11.32 8.40 4.74
CA LYS A 52 11.87 7.06 4.48
C LYS A 52 10.99 6.26 3.52
N PHE A 53 9.68 6.32 3.72
CA PHE A 53 8.72 5.65 2.84
C PHE A 53 8.83 6.17 1.40
N LEU A 54 8.84 7.50 1.22
CA LEU A 54 8.92 8.11 -0.10
C LEU A 54 10.27 7.87 -0.79
N ALA A 55 11.35 7.75 -0.03
CA ALA A 55 12.67 7.47 -0.57
C ALA A 55 12.83 6.03 -1.06
N ASN A 56 12.21 5.07 -0.38
CA ASN A 56 12.47 3.65 -0.60
C ASN A 56 11.37 2.91 -1.38
N MET A 57 10.10 3.26 -1.16
CA MET A 57 8.99 2.52 -1.75
C MET A 57 8.98 2.55 -3.29
N PRO A 58 9.22 3.69 -3.97
CA PRO A 58 9.24 3.69 -5.43
C PRO A 58 10.31 2.77 -6.01
N LYS A 59 11.47 2.69 -5.39
CA LYS A 59 12.56 1.80 -5.84
C LYS A 59 12.18 0.33 -5.66
N THR A 60 11.60 -0.01 -4.51
CA THR A 60 11.15 -1.36 -4.20
C THR A 60 10.08 -1.81 -5.17
N LEU A 61 9.06 -0.99 -5.37
CA LEU A 61 7.94 -1.33 -6.26
C LEU A 61 8.38 -1.43 -7.73
N THR A 62 9.28 -0.55 -8.18
CA THR A 62 9.82 -0.63 -9.55
C THR A 62 10.59 -1.93 -9.77
N ALA A 63 11.38 -2.36 -8.78
CA ALA A 63 12.15 -3.61 -8.88
C ALA A 63 11.24 -4.84 -8.87
N MET A 64 10.24 -4.85 -7.98
CA MET A 64 9.34 -6.00 -7.83
C MET A 64 8.28 -6.05 -8.93
N PHE A 65 7.75 -4.91 -9.34
CA PHE A 65 6.63 -4.80 -10.26
C PHE A 65 6.88 -3.73 -11.33
N PRO A 66 7.75 -4.02 -12.31
CA PRO A 66 8.15 -3.01 -13.30
C PRO A 66 7.00 -2.50 -14.16
N ASN A 67 5.91 -3.26 -14.27
CA ASN A 67 4.71 -2.88 -15.03
C ASN A 67 3.56 -2.39 -14.12
N GLY A 68 3.85 -2.11 -12.84
CA GLY A 68 2.85 -1.76 -11.84
C GLY A 68 2.14 -2.99 -11.29
N LEU A 69 1.32 -2.77 -10.27
CA LEU A 69 0.50 -3.82 -9.65
C LEU A 69 -0.81 -4.05 -10.39
N ASN A 70 -1.26 -3.05 -11.14
CA ASN A 70 -2.56 -3.04 -11.84
C ASN A 70 -3.69 -3.32 -10.84
N MET A 71 -3.72 -2.52 -9.77
CA MET A 71 -4.60 -2.74 -8.64
C MET A 71 -6.03 -2.36 -8.97
N LYS A 72 -6.96 -3.27 -8.65
CA LYS A 72 -8.40 -3.05 -8.79
C LYS A 72 -9.02 -3.03 -7.39
N LEU A 73 -9.64 -1.90 -7.04
CA LEU A 73 -10.31 -1.72 -5.75
C LEU A 73 -11.77 -2.18 -5.87
N SER A 74 -12.24 -2.93 -4.88
CA SER A 74 -13.61 -3.48 -4.89
C SER A 74 -14.51 -2.90 -3.80
N THR A 75 -14.00 -2.68 -2.60
CA THR A 75 -14.79 -2.26 -1.45
C THR A 75 -14.03 -1.22 -0.65
N VAL A 76 -14.72 -0.14 -0.26
CA VAL A 76 -14.16 0.91 0.59
C VAL A 76 -15.14 1.21 1.71
N VAL A 77 -14.72 1.05 2.95
CA VAL A 77 -15.53 1.36 4.14
C VAL A 77 -14.77 2.27 5.08
N ALA A 78 -15.48 3.13 5.81
CA ALA A 78 -14.87 4.05 6.75
C ALA A 78 -15.74 4.22 7.99
N GLU A 79 -15.09 4.34 9.15
CA GLU A 79 -15.72 4.65 10.42
C GLU A 79 -14.71 5.34 11.32
N GLY A 80 -15.06 6.48 11.93
CA GLY A 80 -14.12 7.26 12.72
C GLY A 80 -12.88 7.62 11.90
N PRO A 81 -11.67 7.44 12.45
CA PRO A 81 -10.43 7.71 11.70
C PRO A 81 -9.97 6.52 10.86
N HIS A 82 -10.79 5.49 10.71
CA HIS A 82 -10.41 4.22 10.07
C HIS A 82 -11.01 4.09 8.68
N VAL A 83 -10.19 3.63 7.72
CA VAL A 83 -10.66 3.24 6.39
C VAL A 83 -10.12 1.85 6.07
N ALA A 84 -10.96 1.01 5.49
CA ALA A 84 -10.55 -0.29 4.98
C ALA A 84 -10.90 -0.41 3.51
N ILE A 85 -9.96 -0.94 2.71
CA ILE A 85 -10.14 -1.12 1.27
C ILE A 85 -9.76 -2.54 0.90
N GLN A 86 -10.64 -3.21 0.16
CA GLN A 86 -10.33 -4.49 -0.47
C GLN A 86 -9.92 -4.26 -1.92
N ALA A 87 -8.88 -4.96 -2.36
CA ALA A 87 -8.32 -4.81 -3.69
C ALA A 87 -7.70 -6.12 -4.18
N GLU A 88 -7.45 -6.17 -5.48
CA GLU A 88 -6.72 -7.26 -6.13
C GLU A 88 -5.67 -6.68 -7.05
N SER A 89 -4.54 -7.37 -7.19
CA SER A 89 -3.55 -7.07 -8.22
C SER A 89 -3.53 -8.17 -9.28
N ASP A 90 -3.08 -7.81 -10.48
CA ASP A 90 -2.88 -8.78 -11.57
C ASP A 90 -1.75 -8.27 -12.45
N THR A 91 -0.57 -8.83 -12.24
CA THR A 91 0.63 -8.39 -12.94
C THR A 91 1.64 -9.53 -13.06
N VAL A 92 2.74 -9.24 -13.73
CA VAL A 92 3.92 -10.10 -13.78
C VAL A 92 5.03 -9.41 -13.01
N ALA A 93 5.62 -10.11 -12.04
CA ALA A 93 6.72 -9.59 -11.25
C ALA A 93 8.00 -9.44 -12.08
N GLY A 94 8.96 -8.67 -11.57
CA GLY A 94 10.23 -8.42 -12.24
C GLY A 94 11.03 -9.67 -12.56
N ASN A 95 10.80 -10.76 -11.82
CA ASN A 95 11.43 -12.07 -12.08
C ASN A 95 10.68 -12.93 -13.10
N GLY A 96 9.64 -12.42 -13.74
CA GLY A 96 8.85 -13.13 -14.74
C GLY A 96 7.72 -13.99 -14.19
N LYS A 97 7.60 -14.10 -12.88
CA LYS A 97 6.52 -14.88 -12.26
C LYS A 97 5.22 -14.09 -12.21
N LYS A 98 4.11 -14.78 -12.42
CA LYS A 98 2.79 -14.15 -12.29
C LYS A 98 2.52 -13.78 -10.83
N TYR A 99 1.99 -12.57 -10.62
CA TYR A 99 1.62 -12.09 -9.31
C TYR A 99 0.20 -11.52 -9.34
N ALA A 100 -0.75 -12.30 -8.84
CA ALA A 100 -2.15 -11.91 -8.71
C ALA A 100 -2.55 -12.10 -7.25
N ASN A 101 -2.48 -11.05 -6.46
CA ASN A 101 -2.71 -11.12 -5.01
C ASN A 101 -4.03 -10.45 -4.64
N ARG A 102 -4.51 -10.76 -3.45
CA ARG A 102 -5.69 -10.16 -2.85
C ARG A 102 -5.30 -9.43 -1.59
N TYR A 103 -5.88 -8.23 -1.40
CA TYR A 103 -5.48 -7.33 -0.34
C TYR A 103 -6.65 -6.89 0.50
N HIS A 104 -6.35 -6.63 1.77
CA HIS A 104 -7.15 -5.82 2.66
C HIS A 104 -6.22 -4.76 3.23
N PHE A 105 -6.42 -3.50 2.84
CA PHE A 105 -5.63 -2.38 3.34
C PHE A 105 -6.39 -1.68 4.46
N TYR A 106 -5.68 -1.45 5.56
CA TYR A 106 -6.20 -0.67 6.67
C TYR A 106 -5.47 0.67 6.74
N PHE A 107 -6.23 1.77 6.88
CA PHE A 107 -5.71 3.13 6.98
C PHE A 107 -6.15 3.75 8.29
N LEU A 108 -5.22 4.37 9.00
CA LEU A 108 -5.50 5.20 10.17
C LEU A 108 -5.20 6.65 9.82
N PHE A 109 -6.16 7.54 10.04
CA PHE A 109 -6.01 8.97 9.82
C PHE A 109 -5.69 9.70 11.13
N ASP A 110 -4.82 10.69 11.02
CA ASP A 110 -4.57 11.68 12.06
C ASP A 110 -4.95 13.05 11.46
N GLY A 111 -6.13 13.56 11.86
CA GLY A 111 -6.72 14.71 11.17
C GLY A 111 -6.99 14.39 9.71
N ASP A 112 -6.42 15.18 8.80
CA ASP A 112 -6.58 15.02 7.36
C ASP A 112 -5.43 14.25 6.69
N ARG A 113 -4.50 13.69 7.49
CA ARG A 113 -3.33 12.95 6.99
C ARG A 113 -3.43 11.48 7.33
N ILE A 114 -2.86 10.65 6.46
CA ILE A 114 -2.76 9.21 6.72
C ILE A 114 -1.55 8.98 7.64
N ALA A 115 -1.80 8.44 8.83
CA ALA A 115 -0.76 8.17 9.81
C ALA A 115 -0.23 6.74 9.71
N GLN A 116 -1.05 5.80 9.26
CA GLN A 116 -0.66 4.40 9.21
C GLN A 116 -1.40 3.68 8.08
N VAL A 117 -0.67 2.82 7.37
CA VAL A 117 -1.25 1.85 6.44
C VAL A 117 -0.75 0.47 6.81
N ARG A 118 -1.67 -0.48 6.91
CA ARG A 118 -1.36 -1.90 7.08
C ARG A 118 -1.89 -2.66 5.89
N GLU A 119 -1.01 -3.40 5.24
CA GLU A 119 -1.34 -4.23 4.09
C GLU A 119 -1.46 -5.69 4.53
N TYR A 120 -2.66 -6.26 4.40
CA TYR A 120 -2.90 -7.69 4.57
C TYR A 120 -3.06 -8.29 3.18
N ASN A 121 -2.37 -9.38 2.91
CA ASN A 121 -2.43 -10.04 1.61
C ASN A 121 -2.23 -11.55 1.76
N ASP A 122 -2.21 -12.27 0.64
CA ASP A 122 -1.81 -13.67 0.64
C ASP A 122 -0.27 -13.72 0.73
N VAL A 123 0.22 -13.86 1.95
CA VAL A 123 1.65 -13.88 2.26
C VAL A 123 2.33 -15.10 1.64
N ASN A 124 1.60 -16.19 1.50
CA ASN A 124 2.14 -17.40 0.87
C ASN A 124 2.50 -17.15 -0.61
N LEU A 125 1.65 -16.42 -1.33
CA LEU A 125 1.94 -16.03 -2.71
C LEU A 125 3.18 -15.13 -2.77
N VAL A 126 3.31 -14.16 -1.86
CA VAL A 126 4.50 -13.31 -1.78
C VAL A 126 5.75 -14.16 -1.61
N ARG A 127 5.70 -15.14 -0.71
CA ARG A 127 6.83 -16.05 -0.48
C ARG A 127 7.17 -16.85 -1.72
N GLU A 128 6.18 -17.43 -2.40
CA GLU A 128 6.40 -18.21 -3.60
C GLU A 128 7.04 -17.40 -4.73
N VAL A 129 6.61 -16.15 -4.89
CA VAL A 129 7.08 -15.29 -6.00
C VAL A 129 8.46 -14.70 -5.71
N PHE A 130 8.69 -14.22 -4.46
CA PHE A 130 9.87 -13.41 -4.15
C PHE A 130 10.90 -14.06 -3.24
N PHE A 131 10.55 -15.14 -2.54
CA PHE A 131 11.42 -15.73 -1.51
C PHE A 131 11.72 -17.23 -1.75
N SER A 132 11.39 -17.74 -2.90
CA SER A 132 11.65 -19.14 -3.24
C SER A 132 12.54 -19.29 -4.49
#